data_180f6c64125f2658def3fa1dac72ff2d
#
_entry.id   180f6c64125f2658def3fa1dac72ff2d
#
_cell.length_a   1.000
_cell.length_b   1.000
_cell.length_c   1.000
_cell.angle_alpha   90.00
_cell.angle_beta   90.00
_cell.angle_gamma   90.00
#
_symmetry.space_group_name_H-M   'P 1'
#
loop_
_entity.id
_entity.type
_entity.pdbx_description
1 polymer ?
#
loop_
_entity_poly.entity_id
_entity_poly.type
_entity_poly.pdbx_seq_one_letter_code
_entity_poly.pdbx_strand_id
1 'polypeptide(L)'
;MKAIKFFLGLFMFLLTLGLIAGAGGLYWASKEIRKPGSFDSSIDIIIAPGTGVGGIAEQLQYAGAIDSPMLFRLAGRYTGQDSKLKAGEYEIPPGASILDILNLFESGRTVQRTVTIREGLTNFEIHQLLAGMKDLRQVEPEMKPEGAYLPETYNYTREESNGDILSRMEIAMQSAMDELWSKRSPDLPFKSKEEALVLASIVEKETGLPDERARVAGVFINRLKQGIALQSDPTVIYALTLGEHENEGQGPLGRRLLKKDLEYDSPYNTYKNAGLPPGPIANPGRASLEAVLNPEKHDYLFFVADGSGGHVFARTLREHNINVAKWRSVRAQKSE
;
A
#
# COMPACT_ATOMS: atom_id res chain seq x y z
N MET A 1 24.76 37.60 -69.67
CA MET A 1 25.36 37.88 -68.31
C MET A 1 24.45 38.76 -67.41
N LYS A 2 23.79 39.82 -67.88
CA LYS A 2 22.94 40.68 -67.02
C LYS A 2 21.69 39.96 -66.42
N ALA A 3 21.01 39.10 -67.23
CA ALA A 3 19.83 38.31 -66.75
C ALA A 3 20.24 37.29 -65.68
N ILE A 4 21.35 36.57 -65.76
CA ILE A 4 21.82 35.60 -64.80
C ILE A 4 22.11 36.30 -63.45
N LYS A 5 22.72 37.48 -63.43
CA LYS A 5 22.99 38.27 -62.23
C LYS A 5 21.71 38.74 -61.60
N PHE A 6 20.69 39.12 -62.37
CA PHE A 6 19.37 39.50 -61.86
C PHE A 6 18.66 38.33 -61.17
N PHE A 7 18.59 37.15 -61.83
CA PHE A 7 17.97 35.97 -61.23
C PHE A 7 18.72 35.48 -59.97
N LEU A 8 20.04 35.51 -59.93
CA LEU A 8 20.84 35.20 -58.80
C LEU A 8 20.59 36.18 -57.65
N GLY A 9 20.51 37.46 -57.92
CA GLY A 9 20.18 38.49 -56.94
C GLY A 9 18.77 38.32 -56.35
N LEU A 10 17.77 38.04 -57.22
CA LEU A 10 16.40 37.75 -56.79
C LEU A 10 16.34 36.47 -55.91
N PHE A 11 17.04 35.41 -56.33
CA PHE A 11 17.12 34.18 -55.54
C PHE A 11 17.72 34.44 -54.15
N MET A 12 18.86 35.13 -54.09
CA MET A 12 19.50 35.48 -52.81
C MET A 12 18.60 36.36 -51.92
N PHE A 13 17.85 37.31 -52.49
CA PHE A 13 16.89 38.15 -51.77
C PHE A 13 15.78 37.31 -51.20
N LEU A 14 15.16 36.42 -51.98
CA LEU A 14 14.10 35.55 -51.53
C LEU A 14 14.59 34.58 -50.44
N LEU A 15 15.81 34.02 -50.57
CA LEU A 15 16.45 33.19 -49.58
C LEU A 15 16.64 33.93 -48.24
N THR A 16 17.19 35.16 -48.33
CA THR A 16 17.42 36.00 -47.16
C THR A 16 16.10 36.35 -46.46
N LEU A 17 15.06 36.73 -47.25
CA LEU A 17 13.74 36.99 -46.73
C LEU A 17 13.13 35.76 -46.05
N GLY A 18 13.27 34.57 -46.62
CA GLY A 18 12.85 33.31 -46.05
C GLY A 18 13.57 33.00 -44.75
N LEU A 19 14.88 33.23 -44.64
CA LEU A 19 15.66 33.05 -43.43
C LEU A 19 15.22 34.01 -42.30
N ILE A 20 14.99 35.29 -42.64
CA ILE A 20 14.48 36.30 -41.67
C ILE A 20 13.08 35.91 -41.16
N ALA A 21 12.20 35.53 -42.08
CA ALA A 21 10.84 35.12 -41.74
C ALA A 21 10.85 33.85 -40.85
N GLY A 22 11.72 32.85 -41.20
CA GLY A 22 11.94 31.65 -40.42
C GLY A 22 12.49 31.93 -39.03
N ALA A 23 13.51 32.77 -38.91
CA ALA A 23 14.07 33.17 -37.61
C ALA A 23 13.06 33.94 -36.76
N GLY A 24 12.28 34.87 -37.39
CA GLY A 24 11.22 35.56 -36.72
C GLY A 24 10.11 34.64 -36.21
N GLY A 25 9.70 33.68 -37.02
CA GLY A 25 8.71 32.64 -36.64
C GLY A 25 9.19 31.76 -35.49
N LEU A 26 10.45 31.33 -35.54
CA LEU A 26 11.06 30.54 -34.43
C LEU A 26 11.16 31.35 -33.13
N TYR A 27 11.56 32.61 -33.24
CA TYR A 27 11.60 33.50 -32.07
C TYR A 27 10.21 33.71 -31.46
N TRP A 28 9.20 33.97 -32.28
CA TRP A 28 7.81 34.12 -31.83
C TRP A 28 7.31 32.80 -31.17
N ALA A 29 7.50 31.66 -31.82
CA ALA A 29 7.12 30.37 -31.30
C ALA A 29 7.80 30.08 -29.94
N SER A 30 9.10 30.41 -29.83
CA SER A 30 9.85 30.20 -28.56
C SER A 30 9.32 31.06 -27.41
N LYS A 31 8.75 32.21 -27.68
CA LYS A 31 8.07 33.02 -26.67
C LYS A 31 6.70 32.48 -26.34
N GLU A 32 5.92 32.07 -27.34
CA GLU A 32 4.57 31.58 -27.15
C GLU A 32 4.49 30.29 -26.36
N ILE A 33 5.43 29.35 -26.58
CA ILE A 33 5.49 28.08 -25.83
C ILE A 33 5.84 28.27 -24.34
N ARG A 34 6.41 29.41 -23.97
CA ARG A 34 6.77 29.79 -22.59
C ARG A 34 5.76 30.74 -21.93
N LYS A 35 4.78 31.21 -22.70
CA LYS A 35 3.75 32.08 -22.20
C LYS A 35 2.85 31.31 -21.22
N PRO A 36 2.55 31.88 -20.03
CA PRO A 36 1.62 31.26 -19.12
C PRO A 36 0.28 30.96 -19.77
N GLY A 37 -0.30 29.82 -19.48
CA GLY A 37 -1.66 29.47 -19.89
C GLY A 37 -2.70 30.42 -19.31
N SER A 38 -3.85 30.48 -19.93
CA SER A 38 -4.95 31.42 -19.58
C SER A 38 -5.96 30.85 -18.57
N PHE A 39 -5.63 29.72 -17.91
CA PHE A 39 -6.50 29.07 -16.94
C PHE A 39 -6.02 29.31 -15.50
N ASP A 40 -6.97 29.58 -14.59
CA ASP A 40 -6.70 29.99 -13.20
C ASP A 40 -6.85 28.88 -12.17
N SER A 41 -7.31 27.69 -12.59
CA SER A 41 -7.44 26.49 -11.74
C SER A 41 -6.65 25.33 -12.32
N SER A 42 -6.26 24.35 -11.49
CA SER A 42 -5.63 23.13 -11.98
C SER A 42 -6.55 22.36 -12.93
N ILE A 43 -5.97 21.70 -13.91
CA ILE A 43 -6.68 20.88 -14.90
C ILE A 43 -6.20 19.44 -14.77
N ASP A 44 -7.12 18.55 -14.44
CA ASP A 44 -6.83 17.10 -14.41
C ASP A 44 -7.01 16.51 -15.81
N ILE A 45 -6.01 15.77 -16.27
CA ILE A 45 -6.02 15.11 -17.58
C ILE A 45 -5.48 13.69 -17.48
N ILE A 46 -6.11 12.76 -18.19
CA ILE A 46 -5.69 11.36 -18.27
C ILE A 46 -5.17 11.08 -19.66
N ILE A 47 -3.89 10.73 -19.77
CA ILE A 47 -3.24 10.31 -21.00
C ILE A 47 -3.16 8.79 -21.02
N ALA A 48 -3.97 8.16 -21.86
CA ALA A 48 -3.97 6.70 -21.97
C ALA A 48 -2.66 6.16 -22.60
N PRO A 49 -2.22 4.95 -22.23
CA PRO A 49 -1.08 4.31 -22.86
C PRO A 49 -1.24 4.22 -24.40
N GLY A 50 -0.19 4.58 -25.12
CA GLY A 50 -0.19 4.58 -26.59
C GLY A 50 -0.80 5.84 -27.25
N THR A 51 -1.26 6.82 -26.47
CA THR A 51 -1.72 8.10 -27.03
C THR A 51 -0.55 8.87 -27.62
N GLY A 52 -0.58 9.12 -28.93
CA GLY A 52 0.45 9.90 -29.61
C GLY A 52 0.35 11.40 -29.29
N VAL A 53 1.43 12.15 -29.54
CA VAL A 53 1.53 13.60 -29.28
C VAL A 53 0.36 14.42 -29.88
N GLY A 54 -0.20 13.97 -31.02
CA GLY A 54 -1.37 14.61 -31.65
C GLY A 54 -2.61 14.48 -30.80
N GLY A 55 -2.92 13.26 -30.34
CA GLY A 55 -4.07 13.00 -29.46
C GLY A 55 -3.94 13.69 -28.10
N ILE A 56 -2.72 13.73 -27.53
CA ILE A 56 -2.44 14.50 -26.32
C ILE A 56 -2.75 16.00 -26.53
N ALA A 57 -2.29 16.57 -27.64
CA ALA A 57 -2.53 17.99 -27.95
C ALA A 57 -4.01 18.32 -28.09
N GLU A 58 -4.81 17.42 -28.70
CA GLU A 58 -6.26 17.60 -28.82
C GLU A 58 -6.97 17.50 -27.48
N GLN A 59 -6.57 16.55 -26.62
CA GLN A 59 -7.10 16.43 -25.27
C GLN A 59 -6.79 17.67 -24.42
N LEU A 60 -5.57 18.20 -24.51
CA LEU A 60 -5.15 19.43 -23.82
C LEU A 60 -5.97 20.64 -24.26
N GLN A 61 -6.23 20.76 -25.58
CA GLN A 61 -7.09 21.83 -26.11
C GLN A 61 -8.53 21.70 -25.62
N TYR A 62 -9.07 20.47 -25.67
CA TYR A 62 -10.44 20.21 -25.19
C TYR A 62 -10.59 20.53 -23.69
N ALA A 63 -9.57 20.22 -22.90
CA ALA A 63 -9.53 20.55 -21.47
C ALA A 63 -9.24 22.04 -21.19
N GLY A 64 -8.94 22.85 -22.20
CA GLY A 64 -8.61 24.26 -22.04
C GLY A 64 -7.20 24.55 -21.49
N ALA A 65 -6.32 23.55 -21.48
CA ALA A 65 -4.95 23.70 -21.01
C ALA A 65 -4.01 24.36 -22.03
N ILE A 66 -4.37 24.31 -23.33
CA ILE A 66 -3.64 24.98 -24.42
C ILE A 66 -4.62 25.53 -25.46
N ASP A 67 -4.23 26.62 -26.12
CA ASP A 67 -5.03 27.24 -27.19
C ASP A 67 -4.73 26.57 -28.57
N SER A 68 -3.53 26.07 -28.80
CA SER A 68 -3.09 25.56 -30.11
C SER A 68 -2.43 24.18 -30.03
N PRO A 69 -3.13 23.12 -30.49
CA PRO A 69 -2.54 21.77 -30.63
C PRO A 69 -1.33 21.73 -31.58
N MET A 70 -1.37 22.57 -32.62
CA MET A 70 -0.25 22.65 -33.56
C MET A 70 1.01 23.15 -32.87
N LEU A 71 0.90 24.17 -32.03
CA LEU A 71 2.03 24.75 -31.31
C LEU A 71 2.61 23.77 -30.29
N PHE A 72 1.77 23.02 -29.58
CA PHE A 72 2.19 21.94 -28.68
C PHE A 72 3.00 20.86 -29.41
N ARG A 73 2.50 20.37 -30.55
CA ARG A 73 3.21 19.37 -31.37
C ARG A 73 4.54 19.88 -31.90
N LEU A 74 4.60 21.13 -32.36
CA LEU A 74 5.84 21.76 -32.84
C LEU A 74 6.83 21.94 -31.69
N ALA A 75 6.35 22.36 -30.52
CA ALA A 75 7.17 22.49 -29.30
C ALA A 75 7.78 21.14 -28.89
N GLY A 76 6.95 20.09 -28.79
CA GLY A 76 7.42 18.73 -28.46
C GLY A 76 8.50 18.23 -29.43
N ARG A 77 8.30 18.46 -30.74
CA ARG A 77 9.28 18.08 -31.76
C ARG A 77 10.57 18.90 -31.68
N TYR A 78 10.46 20.22 -31.46
CA TYR A 78 11.61 21.12 -31.31
C TYR A 78 12.47 20.81 -30.10
N THR A 79 11.82 20.46 -28.96
CA THR A 79 12.48 20.09 -27.70
C THR A 79 12.93 18.63 -27.67
N GLY A 80 12.51 17.79 -28.63
CA GLY A 80 12.80 16.35 -28.66
C GLY A 80 12.06 15.56 -27.59
N GLN A 81 10.91 16.09 -27.10
CA GLN A 81 10.08 15.48 -26.05
C GLN A 81 8.89 14.69 -26.60
N ASP A 82 8.55 14.84 -27.90
CA ASP A 82 7.37 14.24 -28.54
C ASP A 82 7.26 12.71 -28.39
N SER A 83 8.40 12.02 -28.29
CA SER A 83 8.49 10.56 -28.09
C SER A 83 8.73 10.14 -26.62
N LYS A 84 8.83 11.11 -25.71
CA LYS A 84 9.15 10.85 -24.27
C LYS A 84 8.00 11.12 -23.33
N LEU A 85 6.85 11.57 -23.86
CA LEU A 85 5.67 11.85 -23.08
C LEU A 85 5.12 10.54 -22.50
N LYS A 86 4.95 10.51 -21.18
CA LYS A 86 4.49 9.33 -20.47
C LYS A 86 2.97 9.36 -20.31
N ALA A 87 2.34 8.18 -20.38
CA ALA A 87 0.94 8.00 -20.02
C ALA A 87 0.75 8.21 -18.52
N GLY A 88 -0.48 8.49 -18.09
CA GLY A 88 -0.83 8.68 -16.70
C GLY A 88 -1.86 9.77 -16.47
N GLU A 89 -2.25 9.94 -15.23
CA GLU A 89 -3.10 11.03 -14.77
C GLU A 89 -2.22 12.17 -14.26
N TYR A 90 -2.46 13.36 -14.79
CA TYR A 90 -1.68 14.55 -14.48
C TYR A 90 -2.58 15.68 -13.98
N GLU A 91 -2.14 16.37 -12.96
CA GLU A 91 -2.68 17.64 -12.53
C GLU A 91 -1.80 18.75 -13.13
N ILE A 92 -2.34 19.48 -14.11
CA ILE A 92 -1.66 20.61 -14.76
C ILE A 92 -1.88 21.85 -13.87
N PRO A 93 -0.80 22.46 -13.32
CA PRO A 93 -0.93 23.63 -12.45
C PRO A 93 -1.53 24.83 -13.18
N PRO A 94 -2.23 25.73 -12.47
CA PRO A 94 -2.77 26.97 -13.04
C PRO A 94 -1.67 27.77 -13.76
N GLY A 95 -1.99 28.28 -14.94
CA GLY A 95 -1.08 29.08 -15.73
C GLY A 95 0.14 28.33 -16.31
N ALA A 96 0.16 27.01 -16.30
CA ALA A 96 1.25 26.24 -16.90
C ALA A 96 1.38 26.57 -18.40
N SER A 97 2.61 26.85 -18.85
CA SER A 97 2.93 27.05 -20.26
C SER A 97 3.00 25.70 -21.02
N ILE A 98 2.95 25.76 -22.35
CA ILE A 98 3.15 24.54 -23.17
C ILE A 98 4.44 23.81 -22.82
N LEU A 99 5.51 24.54 -22.54
CA LEU A 99 6.78 23.94 -22.13
C LEU A 99 6.70 23.27 -20.75
N ASP A 100 5.98 23.88 -19.81
CA ASP A 100 5.77 23.29 -18.48
C ASP A 100 4.97 21.99 -18.59
N ILE A 101 3.94 21.95 -19.43
CA ILE A 101 3.12 20.75 -19.69
C ILE A 101 3.97 19.64 -20.33
N LEU A 102 4.81 19.98 -21.33
CA LEU A 102 5.73 19.01 -21.93
C LEU A 102 6.72 18.43 -20.90
N ASN A 103 7.29 19.30 -20.06
CA ASN A 103 8.19 18.88 -18.98
C ASN A 103 7.49 18.00 -17.93
N LEU A 104 6.25 18.34 -17.60
CA LEU A 104 5.42 17.54 -16.68
C LEU A 104 5.22 16.13 -17.22
N PHE A 105 4.81 16.00 -18.47
CA PHE A 105 4.56 14.69 -19.09
C PHE A 105 5.84 13.88 -19.33
N GLU A 106 6.96 14.51 -19.72
CA GLU A 106 8.27 13.84 -19.82
C GLU A 106 8.75 13.33 -18.46
N SER A 107 8.58 14.12 -17.40
CA SER A 107 8.96 13.72 -16.04
C SER A 107 8.19 12.48 -15.57
N GLY A 108 6.93 12.33 -15.96
CA GLY A 108 6.04 11.26 -15.50
C GLY A 108 5.58 11.46 -14.06
N ARG A 109 5.56 12.70 -13.56
CA ARG A 109 4.98 13.02 -12.25
C ARG A 109 3.45 12.96 -12.32
N THR A 110 2.93 11.77 -12.26
CA THR A 110 1.50 11.47 -12.26
C THR A 110 0.88 11.71 -10.90
N VAL A 111 -0.44 11.87 -10.87
CA VAL A 111 -1.22 11.93 -9.62
C VAL A 111 -1.04 10.62 -8.86
N GLN A 112 -0.54 10.72 -7.64
CA GLN A 112 -0.36 9.59 -6.74
C GLN A 112 -1.49 9.54 -5.71
N ARG A 113 -2.10 8.39 -5.57
CA ARG A 113 -3.08 8.07 -4.54
C ARG A 113 -2.45 7.13 -3.52
N THR A 114 -3.05 7.03 -2.35
CA THR A 114 -2.62 6.10 -1.31
C THR A 114 -3.75 5.20 -0.88
N VAL A 115 -3.42 3.97 -0.57
CA VAL A 115 -4.29 3.04 0.16
C VAL A 115 -3.56 2.56 1.40
N THR A 116 -4.21 2.67 2.56
CA THR A 116 -3.67 2.16 3.81
C THR A 116 -4.33 0.83 4.14
N ILE A 117 -3.53 -0.21 4.21
CA ILE A 117 -3.93 -1.55 4.63
C ILE A 117 -3.65 -1.67 6.12
N ARG A 118 -4.69 -1.87 6.92
CA ARG A 118 -4.55 -2.01 8.38
C ARG A 118 -3.90 -3.36 8.73
N GLU A 119 -3.10 -3.34 9.79
CA GLU A 119 -2.53 -4.56 10.37
C GLU A 119 -3.64 -5.51 10.87
N GLY A 120 -3.41 -6.80 10.80
CA GLY A 120 -4.32 -7.82 11.28
C GLY A 120 -5.54 -8.11 10.39
N LEU A 121 -5.62 -7.54 9.17
CA LEU A 121 -6.61 -7.95 8.18
C LEU A 121 -6.26 -9.33 7.60
N THR A 122 -7.29 -10.11 7.28
CA THR A 122 -7.15 -11.36 6.51
C THR A 122 -6.95 -11.06 5.03
N ASN A 123 -6.49 -12.04 4.27
CA ASN A 123 -6.37 -11.90 2.80
C ASN A 123 -7.73 -11.56 2.17
N PHE A 124 -8.80 -12.19 2.64
CA PHE A 124 -10.16 -11.91 2.17
C PHE A 124 -10.54 -10.44 2.40
N GLU A 125 -10.32 -9.91 3.59
CA GLU A 125 -10.61 -8.50 3.93
C GLU A 125 -9.77 -7.53 3.07
N ILE A 126 -8.49 -7.85 2.82
CA ILE A 126 -7.62 -7.05 1.94
C ILE A 126 -8.14 -7.07 0.50
N HIS A 127 -8.49 -8.25 -0.02
CA HIS A 127 -9.04 -8.38 -1.37
C HIS A 127 -10.35 -7.61 -1.53
N GLN A 128 -11.26 -7.69 -0.55
CA GLN A 128 -12.49 -6.90 -0.55
C GLN A 128 -12.24 -5.39 -0.54
N LEU A 129 -11.30 -4.93 0.31
CA LEU A 129 -10.93 -3.52 0.38
C LEU A 129 -10.44 -3.01 -0.98
N LEU A 130 -9.52 -3.74 -1.62
CA LEU A 130 -8.98 -3.37 -2.92
C LEU A 130 -10.01 -3.49 -4.05
N ALA A 131 -10.90 -4.48 -4.01
CA ALA A 131 -12.00 -4.64 -4.96
C ALA A 131 -13.01 -3.49 -4.90
N GLY A 132 -13.19 -2.88 -3.72
CA GLY A 132 -14.06 -1.71 -3.53
C GLY A 132 -13.49 -0.40 -4.09
N MET A 133 -12.22 -0.36 -4.50
CA MET A 133 -11.56 0.85 -4.98
C MET A 133 -11.87 1.08 -6.46
N LYS A 134 -12.67 2.12 -6.76
CA LYS A 134 -13.11 2.46 -8.13
C LYS A 134 -12.00 2.99 -9.03
N ASP A 135 -10.94 3.53 -8.44
CA ASP A 135 -9.80 4.11 -9.15
C ASP A 135 -8.69 3.11 -9.44
N LEU A 136 -8.88 1.83 -9.10
CA LEU A 136 -8.00 0.73 -9.45
C LEU A 136 -8.59 -0.12 -10.56
N ARG A 137 -7.76 -0.53 -11.50
CA ARG A 137 -8.13 -1.55 -12.49
C ARG A 137 -8.30 -2.90 -11.77
N GLN A 138 -9.48 -3.49 -11.86
CA GLN A 138 -9.76 -4.76 -11.22
C GLN A 138 -9.29 -5.93 -12.10
N VAL A 139 -8.46 -6.80 -11.53
CA VAL A 139 -8.04 -8.07 -12.09
C VAL A 139 -8.33 -9.17 -11.07
N GLU A 140 -8.53 -10.39 -11.51
CA GLU A 140 -8.63 -11.54 -10.61
C GLU A 140 -7.22 -11.91 -10.13
N PRO A 141 -6.87 -11.67 -8.86
CA PRO A 141 -5.52 -11.92 -8.37
C PRO A 141 -5.34 -13.39 -8.05
N GLU A 142 -4.10 -13.85 -8.15
CA GLU A 142 -3.72 -15.16 -7.62
C GLU A 142 -3.92 -15.19 -6.10
N MET A 143 -4.64 -16.22 -5.59
CA MET A 143 -4.84 -16.40 -4.16
C MET A 143 -3.55 -16.87 -3.50
N LYS A 144 -3.07 -16.09 -2.54
CA LYS A 144 -1.89 -16.41 -1.74
C LYS A 144 -2.29 -16.99 -0.38
N PRO A 145 -1.40 -17.74 0.29
CA PRO A 145 -1.63 -18.17 1.68
C PRO A 145 -1.86 -16.97 2.61
N GLU A 146 -2.60 -17.18 3.69
CA GLU A 146 -2.79 -16.16 4.73
C GLU A 146 -1.44 -15.65 5.27
N GLY A 147 -1.36 -14.37 5.60
CA GLY A 147 -0.13 -13.73 6.07
C GLY A 147 0.86 -13.32 4.96
N ALA A 148 0.50 -13.51 3.67
CA ALA A 148 1.40 -13.21 2.55
C ALA A 148 1.65 -11.70 2.33
N TYR A 149 0.82 -10.82 2.85
CA TYR A 149 0.80 -9.41 2.53
C TYR A 149 1.26 -8.54 3.69
N LEU A 150 2.25 -7.66 3.49
CA LEU A 150 2.63 -6.70 4.53
C LEU A 150 1.62 -5.54 4.57
N PRO A 151 0.93 -5.32 5.72
CA PRO A 151 0.05 -4.18 5.88
C PRO A 151 0.87 -2.90 6.03
N GLU A 152 0.69 -1.96 5.09
CA GLU A 152 1.32 -0.63 5.09
C GLU A 152 0.47 0.35 4.26
N THR A 153 0.97 1.57 4.08
CA THR A 153 0.41 2.53 3.14
C THR A 153 1.11 2.41 1.80
N TYR A 154 0.36 2.09 0.76
CA TYR A 154 0.85 1.91 -0.61
C TYR A 154 0.40 3.05 -1.50
N ASN A 155 1.36 3.65 -2.22
CA ASN A 155 1.04 4.58 -3.30
C ASN A 155 0.58 3.81 -4.52
N TYR A 156 -0.37 4.36 -5.27
CA TYR A 156 -0.81 3.79 -6.53
C TYR A 156 -1.26 4.88 -7.50
N THR A 157 -1.28 4.53 -8.78
CA THR A 157 -1.83 5.34 -9.87
C THR A 157 -3.09 4.69 -10.41
N ARG A 158 -3.92 5.44 -11.12
CA ARG A 158 -5.16 4.94 -11.72
C ARG A 158 -4.94 3.81 -12.75
N GLU A 159 -3.74 3.70 -13.30
CA GLU A 159 -3.40 2.69 -14.30
C GLU A 159 -3.05 1.33 -13.69
N GLU A 160 -2.68 1.34 -12.41
CA GLU A 160 -2.33 0.12 -11.68
C GLU A 160 -3.58 -0.70 -11.34
N SER A 161 -3.37 -1.98 -11.15
CA SER A 161 -4.40 -2.93 -10.73
C SER A 161 -4.31 -3.26 -9.24
N ASN A 162 -5.39 -3.80 -8.68
CA ASN A 162 -5.37 -4.43 -7.37
C ASN A 162 -4.29 -5.51 -7.28
N GLY A 163 -4.03 -6.28 -8.36
CA GLY A 163 -2.95 -7.26 -8.42
C GLY A 163 -1.56 -6.66 -8.29
N ASP A 164 -1.33 -5.46 -8.85
CA ASP A 164 -0.03 -4.77 -8.73
C ASP A 164 0.24 -4.35 -7.28
N ILE A 165 -0.79 -3.88 -6.55
CA ILE A 165 -0.68 -3.56 -5.12
C ILE A 165 -0.40 -4.83 -4.32
N LEU A 166 -1.17 -5.90 -4.51
CA LEU A 166 -0.98 -7.18 -3.84
C LEU A 166 0.43 -7.75 -4.05
N SER A 167 0.95 -7.66 -5.28
CA SER A 167 2.33 -8.09 -5.58
C SER A 167 3.38 -7.28 -4.79
N ARG A 168 3.19 -5.97 -4.67
CA ARG A 168 4.08 -5.13 -3.84
C ARG A 168 3.99 -5.46 -2.36
N MET A 169 2.78 -5.74 -1.87
CA MET A 169 2.57 -6.16 -0.48
C MET A 169 3.25 -7.50 -0.18
N GLU A 170 3.20 -8.46 -1.11
CA GLU A 170 3.87 -9.75 -1.01
C GLU A 170 5.40 -9.58 -0.97
N ILE A 171 5.96 -8.80 -1.90
CA ILE A 171 7.41 -8.51 -1.95
C ILE A 171 7.85 -7.80 -0.66
N ALA A 172 7.04 -6.86 -0.16
CA ALA A 172 7.33 -6.15 1.08
C ALA A 172 7.34 -7.10 2.30
N MET A 173 6.40 -8.05 2.39
CA MET A 173 6.36 -9.05 3.45
C MET A 173 7.59 -9.96 3.40
N GLN A 174 7.94 -10.47 2.22
CA GLN A 174 9.14 -11.30 2.04
C GLN A 174 10.41 -10.53 2.46
N SER A 175 10.55 -9.29 2.01
CA SER A 175 11.71 -8.45 2.34
C SER A 175 11.80 -8.15 3.84
N ALA A 176 10.67 -7.80 4.49
CA ALA A 176 10.61 -7.55 5.92
C ALA A 176 10.97 -8.80 6.72
N MET A 177 10.42 -9.95 6.32
CA MET A 177 10.72 -11.23 6.97
C MET A 177 12.19 -11.60 6.81
N ASP A 178 12.80 -11.44 5.63
CA ASP A 178 14.21 -11.75 5.37
C ASP A 178 15.13 -10.88 6.22
N GLU A 179 14.86 -9.59 6.27
CA GLU A 179 15.62 -8.65 7.08
C GLU A 179 15.54 -9.01 8.57
N LEU A 180 14.33 -9.14 9.11
CA LEU A 180 14.11 -9.39 10.53
C LEU A 180 14.61 -10.78 10.97
N TRP A 181 14.42 -11.79 10.13
CA TRP A 181 14.94 -13.14 10.39
C TRP A 181 16.45 -13.17 10.52
N SER A 182 17.18 -12.38 9.72
CA SER A 182 18.63 -12.29 9.79
C SER A 182 19.13 -11.70 11.12
N LYS A 183 18.30 -10.90 11.78
CA LYS A 183 18.62 -10.17 13.04
C LYS A 183 17.91 -10.78 14.26
N ARG A 184 17.30 -11.96 14.12
CA ARG A 184 16.50 -12.57 15.18
C ARG A 184 17.31 -12.94 16.40
N SER A 185 16.67 -12.92 17.56
CA SER A 185 17.24 -13.44 18.80
C SER A 185 17.61 -14.92 18.67
N PRO A 186 18.68 -15.38 19.32
CA PRO A 186 18.96 -16.79 19.46
C PRO A 186 17.89 -17.48 20.33
N ASP A 187 17.83 -18.81 20.27
CA ASP A 187 16.96 -19.65 21.15
C ASP A 187 15.44 -19.46 20.95
N LEU A 188 15.02 -19.01 19.77
CA LEU A 188 13.62 -19.04 19.40
C LEU A 188 13.14 -20.46 19.10
N PRO A 189 11.88 -20.81 19.42
CA PRO A 189 11.36 -22.15 19.18
C PRO A 189 11.03 -22.45 17.71
N PHE A 190 11.25 -21.48 16.82
CA PHE A 190 10.92 -21.58 15.40
C PHE A 190 12.01 -22.24 14.59
N LYS A 191 11.62 -23.09 13.67
CA LYS A 191 12.50 -23.75 12.70
C LYS A 191 12.56 -23.02 11.36
N SER A 192 11.53 -22.21 11.06
CA SER A 192 11.41 -21.50 9.78
C SER A 192 10.80 -20.11 9.94
N LYS A 193 10.88 -19.30 8.87
CA LYS A 193 10.24 -17.98 8.78
C LYS A 193 8.72 -18.07 8.83
N GLU A 194 8.17 -19.14 8.24
CA GLU A 194 6.74 -19.42 8.21
C GLU A 194 6.20 -19.65 9.64
N GLU A 195 6.91 -20.42 10.48
CA GLU A 195 6.53 -20.59 11.87
C GLU A 195 6.55 -19.28 12.66
N ALA A 196 7.54 -18.41 12.40
CA ALA A 196 7.58 -17.08 13.00
C ALA A 196 6.42 -16.19 12.51
N LEU A 197 6.06 -16.26 11.22
CA LEU A 197 4.92 -15.54 10.65
C LEU A 197 3.60 -16.00 11.27
N VAL A 198 3.44 -17.30 11.50
CA VAL A 198 2.26 -17.84 12.20
C VAL A 198 2.11 -17.21 13.59
N LEU A 199 3.18 -17.20 14.40
CA LEU A 199 3.09 -16.58 15.72
C LEU A 199 2.88 -15.07 15.64
N ALA A 200 3.52 -14.38 14.68
CA ALA A 200 3.35 -12.95 14.49
C ALA A 200 1.88 -12.58 14.17
N SER A 201 1.18 -13.40 13.39
CA SER A 201 -0.23 -13.21 13.10
C SER A 201 -1.14 -13.36 14.34
N ILE A 202 -0.74 -14.22 15.27
CA ILE A 202 -1.44 -14.39 16.55
C ILE A 202 -1.18 -13.17 17.44
N VAL A 203 0.08 -12.77 17.61
CA VAL A 203 0.47 -11.59 18.42
C VAL A 203 -0.21 -10.32 17.89
N GLU A 204 -0.33 -10.16 16.56
CA GLU A 204 -1.02 -9.05 15.94
C GLU A 204 -2.49 -8.94 16.36
N LYS A 205 -3.17 -10.07 16.50
CA LYS A 205 -4.58 -10.12 16.90
C LYS A 205 -4.79 -10.05 18.42
N GLU A 206 -3.75 -10.27 19.23
CA GLU A 206 -3.85 -10.27 20.71
C GLU A 206 -3.66 -8.89 21.32
N THR A 207 -2.80 -8.04 20.75
CA THR A 207 -2.55 -6.72 21.31
C THR A 207 -2.35 -5.64 20.25
N GLY A 208 -3.08 -4.54 20.40
CA GLY A 208 -2.87 -3.31 19.66
C GLY A 208 -1.86 -2.35 20.32
N LEU A 209 -1.35 -2.70 21.52
CA LEU A 209 -0.44 -1.82 22.27
C LEU A 209 1.01 -2.09 21.89
N PRO A 210 1.72 -1.09 21.30
CA PRO A 210 3.11 -1.26 20.87
C PRO A 210 4.04 -1.70 22.01
N ASP A 211 3.87 -1.14 23.20
CA ASP A 211 4.75 -1.37 24.36
C ASP A 211 4.59 -2.78 24.97
N GLU A 212 3.50 -3.47 24.69
CA GLU A 212 3.24 -4.81 25.21
C GLU A 212 3.53 -5.92 24.18
N ARG A 213 3.67 -5.58 22.91
CA ARG A 213 3.76 -6.53 21.81
C ARG A 213 4.90 -7.53 21.98
N ALA A 214 6.11 -7.04 22.33
CA ALA A 214 7.27 -7.90 22.58
C ALA A 214 7.12 -8.79 23.83
N ARG A 215 6.37 -8.29 24.83
CA ARG A 215 6.05 -9.06 26.05
C ARG A 215 5.02 -10.14 25.79
N VAL A 216 3.96 -9.85 25.06
CA VAL A 216 2.95 -10.83 24.63
C VAL A 216 3.60 -11.92 23.78
N ALA A 217 4.49 -11.56 22.82
CA ALA A 217 5.27 -12.50 22.04
C ALA A 217 6.11 -13.43 22.96
N GLY A 218 6.75 -12.87 23.99
CA GLY A 218 7.51 -13.61 24.98
C GLY A 218 6.67 -14.64 25.75
N VAL A 219 5.41 -14.32 26.10
CA VAL A 219 4.48 -15.28 26.74
C VAL A 219 4.24 -16.48 25.82
N PHE A 220 3.90 -16.24 24.56
CA PHE A 220 3.65 -17.35 23.62
C PHE A 220 4.91 -18.19 23.33
N ILE A 221 6.07 -17.55 23.22
CA ILE A 221 7.35 -18.25 23.07
C ILE A 221 7.65 -19.13 24.29
N ASN A 222 7.39 -18.65 25.51
CA ASN A 222 7.57 -19.43 26.72
C ASN A 222 6.61 -20.63 26.75
N ARG A 223 5.36 -20.45 26.33
CA ARG A 223 4.39 -21.56 26.20
C ARG A 223 4.83 -22.59 25.18
N LEU A 224 5.28 -22.17 24.00
CA LEU A 224 5.80 -23.08 22.97
C LEU A 224 6.99 -23.91 23.47
N LYS A 225 7.96 -23.27 24.16
CA LYS A 225 9.12 -23.95 24.75
C LYS A 225 8.75 -24.99 25.81
N GLN A 226 7.64 -24.78 26.52
CA GLN A 226 7.15 -25.67 27.57
C GLN A 226 6.08 -26.67 27.08
N GLY A 227 5.73 -26.66 25.77
CA GLY A 227 4.68 -27.51 25.23
C GLY A 227 3.27 -27.16 25.74
N ILE A 228 3.08 -25.93 26.24
CA ILE A 228 1.78 -25.44 26.72
C ILE A 228 0.98 -24.93 25.51
N ALA A 229 -0.29 -25.31 25.41
CA ALA A 229 -1.21 -24.81 24.38
C ALA A 229 -1.30 -23.27 24.39
N LEU A 230 -1.34 -22.63 23.21
CA LEU A 230 -1.34 -21.17 23.10
C LEU A 230 -2.64 -20.55 23.63
N GLN A 231 -3.79 -21.20 23.46
CA GLN A 231 -5.10 -20.80 23.97
C GLN A 231 -5.44 -19.35 23.60
N SER A 232 -5.29 -19.05 22.33
CA SER A 232 -5.56 -17.72 21.74
C SER A 232 -6.95 -17.71 21.11
N ASP A 233 -7.84 -16.82 21.59
CA ASP A 233 -9.20 -16.63 21.07
C ASP A 233 -9.23 -16.34 19.57
N PRO A 234 -8.37 -15.45 19.01
CA PRO A 234 -8.27 -15.18 17.59
C PRO A 234 -8.07 -16.42 16.72
N THR A 235 -7.35 -17.43 17.18
CA THR A 235 -7.15 -18.68 16.42
C THR A 235 -8.44 -19.49 16.30
N VAL A 236 -9.32 -19.44 17.30
CA VAL A 236 -10.65 -20.07 17.25
C VAL A 236 -11.58 -19.28 16.32
N ILE A 237 -11.51 -17.95 16.37
CA ILE A 237 -12.28 -17.10 15.45
C ILE A 237 -11.89 -17.42 14.01
N TYR A 238 -10.59 -17.48 13.71
CA TYR A 238 -10.11 -17.86 12.38
C TYR A 238 -10.54 -19.29 12.00
N ALA A 239 -10.47 -20.24 12.93
CA ALA A 239 -10.93 -21.61 12.71
C ALA A 239 -12.39 -21.69 12.26
N LEU A 240 -13.24 -20.81 12.79
CA LEU A 240 -14.69 -20.77 12.48
C LEU A 240 -14.99 -20.06 11.16
N THR A 241 -14.15 -19.12 10.73
CA THR A 241 -14.45 -18.21 9.62
C THR A 241 -13.53 -18.39 8.42
N LEU A 242 -12.36 -18.98 8.63
CA LEU A 242 -11.25 -19.02 7.67
C LEU A 242 -10.89 -17.63 7.10
N GLY A 243 -11.19 -16.58 7.88
CA GLY A 243 -10.94 -15.19 7.49
C GLY A 243 -11.95 -14.59 6.53
N GLU A 244 -12.98 -15.31 6.10
CA GLU A 244 -13.88 -14.93 5.01
C GLU A 244 -15.22 -14.33 5.47
N HIS A 245 -15.51 -14.32 6.76
CA HIS A 245 -16.82 -13.89 7.23
C HIS A 245 -16.96 -12.37 7.27
N GLU A 246 -17.95 -11.84 6.54
CA GLU A 246 -18.37 -10.44 6.64
C GLU A 246 -19.11 -10.18 7.95
N ASN A 247 -18.79 -9.08 8.63
CA ASN A 247 -19.40 -8.81 9.92
C ASN A 247 -19.47 -7.32 10.27
N GLU A 248 -20.09 -6.50 9.53
CA GLU A 248 -20.48 -5.13 9.90
C GLU A 248 -19.46 -4.39 10.80
N GLY A 249 -18.16 -4.67 10.70
CA GLY A 249 -17.07 -4.00 11.42
C GLY A 249 -16.72 -4.59 12.79
N GLN A 250 -17.26 -5.73 13.20
CA GLN A 250 -16.97 -6.35 14.50
C GLN A 250 -15.93 -7.48 14.49
N GLY A 251 -15.12 -7.60 13.44
CA GLY A 251 -14.17 -8.70 13.21
C GLY A 251 -14.85 -9.91 12.55
N PRO A 252 -14.08 -10.90 12.06
CA PRO A 252 -14.61 -11.93 11.15
C PRO A 252 -15.74 -12.81 11.73
N LEU A 253 -15.97 -12.86 13.03
CA LEU A 253 -17.01 -13.72 13.61
C LEU A 253 -18.41 -13.05 13.70
N GLY A 254 -18.52 -11.73 13.66
CA GLY A 254 -19.78 -10.97 13.76
C GLY A 254 -20.50 -11.08 15.11
N ARG A 255 -19.98 -11.82 16.07
CA ARG A 255 -20.49 -12.01 17.43
C ARG A 255 -19.34 -12.27 18.41
N ARG A 256 -19.66 -12.23 19.69
CA ARG A 256 -18.70 -12.66 20.72
C ARG A 256 -18.39 -14.16 20.60
N LEU A 257 -17.13 -14.52 20.86
CA LEU A 257 -16.73 -15.91 21.04
C LEU A 257 -17.43 -16.50 22.28
N LEU A 258 -18.02 -17.66 22.13
CA LEU A 258 -18.73 -18.38 23.20
C LEU A 258 -17.89 -19.54 23.70
N LYS A 259 -18.12 -19.99 24.94
CA LYS A 259 -17.40 -21.16 25.51
C LYS A 259 -17.50 -22.41 24.63
N LYS A 260 -18.65 -22.63 23.98
CA LYS A 260 -18.84 -23.77 23.06
C LYS A 260 -17.96 -23.69 21.80
N ASP A 261 -17.59 -22.47 21.38
CA ASP A 261 -16.75 -22.28 20.22
C ASP A 261 -15.30 -22.75 20.48
N LEU A 262 -14.85 -22.72 21.76
CA LEU A 262 -13.54 -23.24 22.15
C LEU A 262 -13.41 -24.76 21.96
N GLU A 263 -14.54 -25.46 21.81
CA GLU A 263 -14.58 -26.90 21.56
C GLU A 263 -14.59 -27.23 20.04
N TYR A 264 -14.59 -26.21 19.16
CA TYR A 264 -14.60 -26.42 17.72
C TYR A 264 -13.39 -27.20 17.26
N ASP A 265 -13.63 -28.28 16.51
CA ASP A 265 -12.58 -29.18 16.03
C ASP A 265 -11.94 -28.64 14.75
N SER A 266 -10.77 -28.05 14.91
CA SER A 266 -9.99 -27.48 13.81
C SER A 266 -8.51 -27.50 14.19
N PRO A 267 -7.60 -27.74 13.26
CA PRO A 267 -6.16 -27.63 13.51
C PRO A 267 -5.73 -26.20 13.89
N TYR A 268 -6.53 -25.18 13.57
CA TYR A 268 -6.28 -23.80 14.00
C TYR A 268 -6.68 -23.56 15.48
N ASN A 269 -7.48 -24.39 16.09
CA ASN A 269 -7.92 -24.19 17.47
C ASN A 269 -6.79 -24.50 18.46
N THR A 270 -6.11 -23.46 18.95
CA THR A 270 -4.99 -23.57 19.90
C THR A 270 -5.41 -23.85 21.34
N TYR A 271 -6.70 -24.00 21.64
CA TYR A 271 -7.17 -24.58 22.91
C TYR A 271 -7.11 -26.10 22.89
N LYS A 272 -7.33 -26.72 21.75
CA LYS A 272 -7.34 -28.19 21.57
C LYS A 272 -6.00 -28.73 21.10
N ASN A 273 -5.26 -27.95 20.32
CA ASN A 273 -3.99 -28.36 19.72
C ASN A 273 -2.86 -27.54 20.35
N ALA A 274 -1.89 -28.22 20.96
CA ALA A 274 -0.67 -27.58 21.44
C ALA A 274 0.28 -27.26 20.28
N GLY A 275 1.05 -26.21 20.42
CA GLY A 275 1.96 -25.73 19.37
C GLY A 275 1.34 -24.64 18.49
N LEU A 276 2.00 -24.38 17.37
CA LEU A 276 1.52 -23.42 16.37
C LEU A 276 0.40 -24.04 15.51
N PRO A 277 -0.59 -23.26 15.10
CA PRO A 277 -1.54 -23.69 14.07
C PRO A 277 -0.84 -23.89 12.72
N PRO A 278 -1.51 -24.53 11.73
CA PRO A 278 -0.88 -24.89 10.45
C PRO A 278 -0.51 -23.68 9.57
N GLY A 279 -1.02 -22.50 9.84
CA GLY A 279 -0.75 -21.27 9.08
C GLY A 279 -1.09 -20.01 9.86
N PRO A 280 -0.74 -18.83 9.32
CA PRO A 280 -1.15 -17.55 9.87
C PRO A 280 -2.67 -17.38 9.90
N ILE A 281 -3.16 -16.51 10.78
CA ILE A 281 -4.59 -16.20 10.94
C ILE A 281 -4.95 -14.78 10.48
N ALA A 282 -3.97 -14.01 10.06
CA ALA A 282 -4.09 -12.65 9.54
C ALA A 282 -2.75 -12.22 8.94
N ASN A 283 -2.73 -11.05 8.33
CA ASN A 283 -1.51 -10.39 7.87
C ASN A 283 -0.94 -9.50 9.00
N PRO A 284 0.18 -9.89 9.63
CA PRO A 284 0.77 -9.10 10.70
C PRO A 284 1.56 -7.91 10.13
N GLY A 285 1.59 -6.82 10.90
CA GLY A 285 2.49 -5.70 10.63
C GLY A 285 3.95 -6.01 10.98
N ARG A 286 4.86 -5.16 10.49
CA ARG A 286 6.30 -5.28 10.75
C ARG A 286 6.63 -5.35 12.25
N ALA A 287 5.91 -4.58 13.07
CA ALA A 287 6.13 -4.54 14.51
C ALA A 287 5.83 -5.88 15.21
N SER A 288 4.83 -6.63 14.75
CA SER A 288 4.53 -7.98 15.28
C SER A 288 5.55 -9.01 14.84
N LEU A 289 6.05 -8.91 13.60
CA LEU A 289 7.19 -9.73 13.13
C LEU A 289 8.43 -9.48 13.98
N GLU A 290 8.77 -8.23 14.24
CA GLU A 290 9.91 -7.85 15.07
C GLU A 290 9.75 -8.33 16.51
N ALA A 291 8.56 -8.17 17.11
CA ALA A 291 8.28 -8.62 18.47
C ALA A 291 8.45 -10.13 18.65
N VAL A 292 8.05 -10.92 17.67
CA VAL A 292 8.19 -12.37 17.70
C VAL A 292 9.64 -12.81 17.48
N LEU A 293 10.37 -12.11 16.63
CA LEU A 293 11.76 -12.42 16.34
C LEU A 293 12.74 -11.85 17.39
N ASN A 294 12.32 -10.81 18.14
CA ASN A 294 13.07 -10.22 19.24
C ASN A 294 12.19 -9.99 20.47
N PRO A 295 11.70 -11.07 21.10
CA PRO A 295 10.77 -10.99 22.22
C PRO A 295 11.43 -10.42 23.48
N GLU A 296 10.60 -9.79 24.34
CA GLU A 296 11.02 -9.44 25.69
C GLU A 296 11.34 -10.71 26.49
N LYS A 297 12.48 -10.72 27.19
CA LYS A 297 12.90 -11.87 28.01
C LYS A 297 12.27 -11.79 29.40
N HIS A 298 11.42 -12.73 29.72
CA HIS A 298 10.73 -12.88 31.00
C HIS A 298 10.19 -14.30 31.18
N ASP A 299 9.62 -14.60 32.36
CA ASP A 299 9.07 -15.94 32.70
C ASP A 299 7.54 -15.97 32.72
N TYR A 300 6.86 -14.97 32.14
CA TYR A 300 5.41 -14.94 32.10
C TYR A 300 4.86 -16.03 31.18
N LEU A 301 3.76 -16.67 31.62
CA LEU A 301 3.04 -17.70 30.88
C LEU A 301 1.56 -17.30 30.63
N PHE A 302 1.09 -16.24 31.30
CA PHE A 302 -0.31 -15.79 31.25
C PHE A 302 -0.37 -14.28 31.17
N PHE A 303 -1.41 -13.78 30.53
CA PHE A 303 -1.82 -12.39 30.57
C PHE A 303 -3.35 -12.29 30.56
N VAL A 304 -3.88 -11.19 31.03
CA VAL A 304 -5.31 -10.85 31.00
C VAL A 304 -5.46 -9.33 30.97
N ALA A 305 -6.51 -8.84 30.32
CA ALA A 305 -6.78 -7.41 30.26
C ALA A 305 -6.89 -6.80 31.68
N ASP A 306 -6.33 -5.61 31.87
CA ASP A 306 -6.33 -4.88 33.14
C ASP A 306 -7.52 -3.94 33.30
N GLY A 307 -8.30 -3.72 32.22
CA GLY A 307 -9.45 -2.80 32.16
C GLY A 307 -9.07 -1.36 31.83
N SER A 308 -7.79 -1.04 31.64
CA SER A 308 -7.30 0.27 31.17
C SER A 308 -7.01 0.28 29.66
N GLY A 309 -7.07 -0.89 29.00
CA GLY A 309 -6.69 -1.13 27.62
C GLY A 309 -5.40 -1.95 27.46
N GLY A 310 -4.68 -2.20 28.56
CA GLY A 310 -3.49 -3.02 28.63
C GLY A 310 -3.71 -4.38 29.28
N HIS A 311 -2.60 -5.07 29.60
CA HIS A 311 -2.61 -6.41 30.16
C HIS A 311 -1.78 -6.51 31.45
N VAL A 312 -2.25 -7.34 32.37
CA VAL A 312 -1.47 -7.80 33.53
C VAL A 312 -0.93 -9.20 33.23
N PHE A 313 0.39 -9.35 33.41
CA PHE A 313 1.12 -10.58 33.15
C PHE A 313 1.32 -11.40 34.41
N ALA A 314 1.35 -12.73 34.29
CA ALA A 314 1.53 -13.66 35.40
C ALA A 314 2.40 -14.84 35.00
N ARG A 315 3.19 -15.36 35.98
CA ARG A 315 4.05 -16.53 35.81
C ARG A 315 3.32 -17.83 36.09
N THR A 316 2.31 -17.78 36.96
CA THR A 316 1.59 -18.95 37.44
C THR A 316 0.08 -18.83 37.18
N LEU A 317 -0.60 -19.96 37.03
CA LEU A 317 -2.05 -19.99 36.88
C LEU A 317 -2.76 -19.39 38.12
N ARG A 318 -2.18 -19.51 39.31
CA ARG A 318 -2.73 -18.91 40.53
C ARG A 318 -2.73 -17.38 40.44
N GLU A 319 -1.62 -16.77 40.04
CA GLU A 319 -1.52 -15.33 39.84
C GLU A 319 -2.49 -14.86 38.74
N HIS A 320 -2.54 -15.58 37.63
CA HIS A 320 -3.49 -15.31 36.55
C HIS A 320 -4.93 -15.28 37.01
N ASN A 321 -5.36 -16.30 37.78
CA ASN A 321 -6.73 -16.37 38.29
C ASN A 321 -7.08 -15.19 39.24
N ILE A 322 -6.12 -14.71 40.03
CA ILE A 322 -6.28 -13.50 40.84
C ILE A 322 -6.49 -12.28 39.94
N ASN A 323 -5.68 -12.13 38.88
CA ASN A 323 -5.81 -11.03 37.92
C ASN A 323 -7.14 -11.08 37.15
N VAL A 324 -7.58 -12.27 36.75
CA VAL A 324 -8.91 -12.47 36.12
C VAL A 324 -10.05 -12.04 37.05
N ALA A 325 -9.96 -12.39 38.34
CA ALA A 325 -10.98 -11.97 39.31
C ALA A 325 -11.04 -10.42 39.45
N LYS A 326 -9.88 -9.77 39.52
CA LYS A 326 -9.77 -8.29 39.53
C LYS A 326 -10.36 -7.67 38.26
N TRP A 327 -9.98 -8.18 37.08
CA TRP A 327 -10.53 -7.69 35.82
C TRP A 327 -12.05 -7.80 35.74
N ARG A 328 -12.61 -8.94 36.22
CA ARG A 328 -14.07 -9.11 36.26
C ARG A 328 -14.77 -8.09 37.17
N SER A 329 -14.18 -7.74 38.33
CA SER A 329 -14.74 -6.72 39.23
C SER A 329 -14.70 -5.32 38.60
N VAL A 330 -13.57 -4.94 37.92
CA VAL A 330 -13.46 -3.67 37.21
C VAL A 330 -14.48 -3.57 36.07
N ARG A 331 -14.69 -4.66 35.34
CA ARG A 331 -15.68 -4.70 34.25
C ARG A 331 -17.11 -4.57 34.75
N ALA A 332 -17.46 -5.18 35.88
CA ALA A 332 -18.79 -5.05 36.47
C ALA A 332 -19.09 -3.60 36.86
N GLN A 333 -18.12 -2.90 37.46
CA GLN A 333 -18.25 -1.47 37.84
C GLN A 333 -18.40 -0.52 36.64
N LYS A 334 -17.85 -0.85 35.46
CA LYS A 334 -17.99 -0.03 34.24
C LYS A 334 -19.31 -0.31 33.49
N SER A 335 -20.06 -1.32 33.86
CA SER A 335 -21.32 -1.71 33.22
C SER A 335 -22.55 -1.18 33.96
N GLU A 336 -22.36 -0.59 35.15
CA GLU A 336 -23.31 0.19 35.91
C GLU A 336 -23.18 1.69 35.55
#